data_cc806718c557c9566e6ac7834cd9ed76
#
_entry.id   cc806718c557c9566e6ac7834cd9ed76
#
_cell.length_a   1.000
_cell.length_b   1.000
_cell.length_c   1.000
_cell.angle_alpha   90.00
_cell.angle_beta   90.00
_cell.angle_gamma   90.00
#
_symmetry.space_group_name_H-M   'P 1'
#
loop_
_entity.id
_entity.type
_entity.pdbx_description
1 polymer ?
#
loop_
_entity_poly.entity_id
_entity_poly.type
_entity_poly.pdbx_seq_one_letter_code
_entity_poly.pdbx_strand_id
1 'polypeptide(L)' 'MAEKSPSLATQASETIKENIRNLTYPPGMVLTEAMLTKELGMSRSPVRTAIQMLQVEGLIVSDYYKSMTVK' A
#
# COMPACT_ATOMS: atom_id res chain seq x y z
N MET A 1 -6.41 -8.02 28.22
CA MET A 1 -5.84 -7.24 27.36
C MET A 1 -6.70 -6.79 26.27
N ALA A 2 -6.71 -5.62 26.08
CA ALA A 2 -7.57 -5.10 25.09
C ALA A 2 -7.12 -5.47 23.73
N GLU A 3 -8.08 -5.71 22.89
CA GLU A 3 -7.82 -5.93 21.55
C GLU A 3 -7.42 -4.69 20.93
N LYS A 4 -6.38 -4.65 20.25
CA LYS A 4 -5.96 -3.47 19.58
C LYS A 4 -6.48 -3.44 18.21
N SER A 5 -6.94 -2.29 17.79
CA SER A 5 -7.30 -2.07 16.41
C SER A 5 -6.03 -2.16 15.59
N PRO A 6 -6.08 -2.63 14.37
CA PRO A 6 -4.90 -2.59 13.51
C PRO A 6 -4.45 -1.15 13.34
N SER A 7 -3.16 -0.94 13.22
CA SER A 7 -2.65 0.40 12.98
C SER A 7 -3.14 0.88 11.62
N LEU A 8 -3.05 2.18 11.39
CA LEU A 8 -3.42 2.72 10.08
C LEU A 8 -2.53 2.14 8.99
N ALA A 9 -1.27 1.90 9.29
CA ALA A 9 -0.38 1.28 8.31
C ALA A 9 -0.84 -0.12 7.96
N THR A 10 -1.26 -0.89 8.95
CA THR A 10 -1.76 -2.23 8.70
C THR A 10 -3.05 -2.18 7.89
N GLN A 11 -3.95 -1.26 8.22
CA GLN A 11 -5.18 -1.11 7.46
C GLN A 11 -4.88 -0.73 6.02
N ALA A 12 -3.94 0.19 5.82
CA ALA A 12 -3.57 0.61 4.48
C ALA A 12 -2.99 -0.57 3.69
N SER A 13 -2.09 -1.34 4.31
CA SER A 13 -1.48 -2.46 3.61
C SER A 13 -2.52 -3.52 3.27
N GLU A 14 -3.47 -3.76 4.15
CA GLU A 14 -4.51 -4.75 3.87
C GLU A 14 -5.40 -4.29 2.72
N THR A 15 -5.75 -3.01 2.67
CA THR A 15 -6.57 -2.49 1.59
C THR A 15 -5.85 -2.58 0.26
N ILE A 16 -4.58 -2.20 0.24
CA ILE A 16 -3.79 -2.26 -1.00
C ILE A 16 -3.65 -3.71 -1.44
N LYS A 17 -3.38 -4.60 -0.50
CA LYS A 17 -3.23 -6.01 -0.79
C LYS A 17 -4.51 -6.59 -1.39
N GLU A 18 -5.64 -6.21 -0.84
CA GLU A 18 -6.90 -6.67 -1.36
C GLU A 18 -7.14 -6.13 -2.77
N ASN A 19 -6.76 -4.87 -3.03
CA ASN A 19 -6.91 -4.29 -4.35
C ASN A 19 -5.99 -4.95 -5.38
N ILE A 20 -4.86 -5.45 -4.94
CA ILE A 20 -3.98 -6.22 -5.82
C ILE A 20 -4.61 -7.58 -6.09
N ARG A 21 -5.15 -8.21 -5.05
CA ARG A 21 -5.74 -9.53 -5.18
C ARG A 21 -6.95 -9.53 -6.09
N ASN A 22 -7.80 -8.52 -5.98
CA ASN A 22 -9.01 -8.46 -6.79
C ASN A 22 -8.80 -7.74 -8.12
N LEU A 23 -7.55 -7.43 -8.45
CA LEU A 23 -7.16 -6.81 -9.71
C LEU A 23 -7.63 -5.38 -9.91
N THR A 24 -8.03 -4.70 -8.84
CA THR A 24 -8.25 -3.26 -8.91
C THR A 24 -6.92 -2.59 -9.22
N TYR A 25 -5.82 -3.15 -8.67
CA TYR A 25 -4.48 -2.74 -9.01
C TYR A 25 -3.82 -3.93 -9.71
N PRO A 26 -3.98 -4.06 -11.02
CA PRO A 26 -3.45 -5.24 -11.72
C PRO A 26 -1.93 -5.21 -11.82
N PRO A 27 -1.32 -6.34 -12.11
CA PRO A 27 0.13 -6.40 -12.27
C PRO A 27 0.59 -5.39 -13.30
N GLY A 28 1.66 -4.71 -13.00
CA GLY A 28 2.21 -3.69 -13.88
C GLY A 28 1.66 -2.30 -13.64
N MET A 29 0.62 -2.17 -12.82
CA MET A 29 0.06 -0.86 -12.55
C MET A 29 1.05 -0.04 -11.73
N VAL A 30 1.20 1.22 -12.08
CA VAL A 30 2.07 2.12 -11.34
C VAL A 30 1.28 2.79 -10.24
N LEU A 31 1.80 2.70 -9.02
CA LEU A 31 1.18 3.31 -7.86
C LEU A 31 2.10 4.40 -7.35
N THR A 32 1.54 5.46 -6.81
CA THR A 32 2.33 6.50 -6.19
C THR A 32 1.81 6.73 -4.78
N GLU A 33 2.67 7.27 -3.95
CA GLU A 33 2.30 7.59 -2.58
C GLU A 33 1.14 8.58 -2.57
N ALA A 34 1.20 9.59 -3.45
CA ALA A 34 0.14 10.59 -3.52
C ALA A 34 -1.20 9.96 -3.90
N MET A 35 -1.18 9.06 -4.87
CA MET A 35 -2.40 8.41 -5.29
C MET A 35 -2.99 7.58 -4.15
N LEU A 36 -2.15 6.86 -3.43
CA LEU A 36 -2.62 5.99 -2.36
C LEU A 36 -3.14 6.79 -1.17
N THR A 37 -2.51 7.91 -0.85
CA THR A 37 -3.02 8.74 0.23
C THR A 37 -4.41 9.26 -0.11
N LYS A 38 -4.60 9.63 -1.36
CA LYS A 38 -5.88 10.14 -1.79
C LYS A 38 -6.94 9.06 -1.79
N GLU A 39 -6.63 7.90 -2.34
CA GLU A 39 -7.60 6.82 -2.42
C GLU A 39 -7.95 6.23 -1.08
N LEU A 40 -6.98 6.14 -0.19
CA LEU A 40 -7.22 5.57 1.12
C LEU A 40 -7.72 6.59 2.13
N GLY A 41 -7.61 7.87 1.80
CA GLY A 41 -8.01 8.91 2.73
C GLY A 41 -7.14 8.96 3.96
N MET A 42 -5.87 8.63 3.81
CA MET A 42 -4.92 8.60 4.91
C MET A 42 -3.76 9.54 4.65
N SER A 43 -3.07 9.92 5.72
CA SER A 43 -1.88 10.75 5.57
C SER A 43 -0.74 9.91 5.02
N ARG A 44 0.37 10.58 4.68
CA ARG A 44 1.50 9.89 4.08
C ARG A 44 2.15 8.87 4.98
N SER A 45 2.21 9.16 6.26
CA SER A 45 2.98 8.32 7.17
C SER A 45 2.51 6.86 7.19
N PRO A 46 1.23 6.57 7.45
CA PRO A 46 0.79 5.19 7.42
C PRO A 46 0.85 4.58 6.02
N VAL A 47 0.63 5.39 4.99
CA VAL A 47 0.69 4.87 3.62
C VAL A 47 2.12 4.48 3.28
N ARG A 48 3.10 5.31 3.65
CA ARG A 48 4.50 5.00 3.39
C ARG A 48 4.92 3.71 4.08
N THR A 49 4.50 3.55 5.34
CA THR A 49 4.82 2.34 6.07
C THR A 49 4.16 1.12 5.41
N ALA A 50 2.92 1.27 4.96
CA ALA A 50 2.22 0.18 4.28
C ALA A 50 2.95 -0.22 3.00
N ILE A 51 3.43 0.77 2.26
CA ILE A 51 4.19 0.51 1.04
C ILE A 51 5.44 -0.31 1.37
N GLN A 52 6.14 0.06 2.42
CA GLN A 52 7.33 -0.68 2.82
C GLN A 52 6.99 -2.12 3.18
N MET A 53 5.87 -2.32 3.86
CA MET A 53 5.44 -3.67 4.21
C MET A 53 5.18 -4.50 2.95
N LEU A 54 4.54 -3.90 1.97
CA LEU A 54 4.22 -4.62 0.73
C LEU A 54 5.46 -4.88 -0.11
N GLN A 55 6.44 -4.00 -0.05
CA GLN A 55 7.70 -4.23 -0.73
C GLN A 55 8.43 -5.42 -0.12
N VAL A 56 8.41 -5.51 1.19
CA VAL A 56 9.04 -6.64 1.87
C VAL A 56 8.35 -7.94 1.47
N GLU A 57 7.05 -7.90 1.29
CA GLU A 57 6.31 -9.09 0.89
C GLU A 57 6.43 -9.38 -0.61
N GLY A 58 7.04 -8.49 -1.36
CA GLY A 58 7.24 -8.70 -2.77
C GLY A 58 6.03 -8.44 -3.63
N LEU A 59 5.04 -7.75 -3.10
CA LEU A 59 3.82 -7.44 -3.85
C LEU A 59 3.96 -6.21 -4.72
N ILE A 60 4.85 -5.31 -4.36
CA ILE A 60 5.15 -4.14 -5.18
C ILE A 60 6.64 -3.94 -5.24
N VAL A 61 7.07 -3.28 -6.29
CA VAL A 61 8.49 -3.03 -6.53
C VAL A 61 8.69 -1.53 -6.62
N SER A 62 9.70 -1.02 -5.91
CA SER A 62 10.01 0.39 -5.93
C SER A 62 10.68 0.79 -7.22
N ASP A 63 10.40 1.99 -7.66
CA ASP A 63 11.05 2.53 -8.83
C ASP A 63 11.85 3.75 -8.41
N TYR A 64 12.54 4.39 -9.37
CA TYR A 64 13.44 5.48 -9.07
C TYR A 64 12.74 6.74 -8.56
N TYR A 65 11.56 7.04 -9.01
CA TYR A 65 10.93 8.32 -8.72
C TYR A 65 9.79 8.21 -7.75
N LYS A 66 9.99 7.42 -6.71
CA LYS A 66 9.00 7.27 -5.67
C LYS A 66 7.69 6.68 -6.16
N SER A 67 7.73 6.06 -7.29
CA SER A 67 6.57 5.30 -7.75
C SER A 67 6.86 3.84 -7.54
N MET A 68 5.83 3.05 -7.51
CA MET A 68 5.93 1.62 -7.33
C MET A 68 5.10 0.94 -8.39
N THR A 69 5.45 -0.28 -8.69
CA THR A 69 4.72 -1.07 -9.67
C THR A 69 4.23 -2.33 -9.01
N VAL A 70 3.00 -2.69 -9.29
CA VAL A 70 2.44 -3.94 -8.79
C VAL A 70 3.13 -5.09 -9.52
N LYS A 71 3.59 -6.04 -8.73
CA LYS A 71 4.39 -7.13 -9.28
C LYS A 71 3.56 -8.25 -9.92
#